data_566d542b1b605bc21d6e4dbfc536996e
#
_entry.id   566d542b1b605bc21d6e4dbfc536996e
#
_cell.length_a   1.000
_cell.length_b   1.000
_cell.length_c   1.000
_cell.angle_alpha   90.00
_cell.angle_beta   90.00
_cell.angle_gamma   90.00
#
_symmetry.space_group_name_H-M   'P 1'
#
loop_
_entity.id
_entity.type
_entity.pdbx_description
1 polymer ?
#
loop_
_entity_poly.entity_id
_entity_poly.type
_entity_poly.pdbx_seq_one_letter_code
_entity_poly.pdbx_strand_id
1 'polypeptide(L)'
;MKLQETAVEAYLGLGSNLGDSIATLKSACLALAAVEGIQLLAVSAFYRSRPVGPQDQPDYVNAAIRIGTKLSAEALLDALHIIENQHGRVRTQHWGPRTLDLDILLYDDQQIQTQRLRIPHPEIPFRGFVLYPLQEIAPADLHIPGLDSLRNLLASCPQDGLEKIDS
;
A
#
# COMPACT_ATOMS: atom_id res chain seq x y z
N MET A 1 -16.32 -13.53 -8.83
CA MET A 1 -15.71 -12.23 -9.10
C MET A 1 -15.49 -12.05 -10.59
N LYS A 2 -16.07 -11.01 -11.16
CA LYS A 2 -15.99 -10.81 -12.61
C LYS A 2 -14.69 -10.06 -12.97
N LEU A 3 -13.91 -10.63 -13.89
CA LEU A 3 -12.68 -10.00 -14.36
C LEU A 3 -12.97 -9.11 -15.57
N GLN A 4 -12.22 -8.01 -15.66
CA GLN A 4 -12.25 -7.16 -16.84
C GLN A 4 -11.44 -7.81 -17.96
N GLU A 5 -11.71 -7.41 -19.20
CA GLU A 5 -10.98 -7.94 -20.35
C GLU A 5 -9.53 -7.45 -20.40
N THR A 6 -9.30 -6.20 -19.98
CA THR A 6 -7.97 -5.58 -20.03
C THR A 6 -7.44 -5.35 -18.62
N ALA A 7 -6.18 -5.72 -18.41
CA ALA A 7 -5.52 -5.43 -17.14
C ALA A 7 -5.11 -3.96 -17.07
N VAL A 8 -5.16 -3.41 -15.88
CA VAL A 8 -4.63 -2.07 -15.58
C VAL A 8 -3.56 -2.19 -14.51
N GLU A 9 -2.74 -1.16 -14.37
CA GLU A 9 -1.75 -1.13 -13.31
C GLU A 9 -2.32 -0.42 -12.08
N ALA A 10 -1.99 -0.94 -10.92
CA ALA A 10 -2.38 -0.35 -9.66
C ALA A 10 -1.19 -0.39 -8.69
N TYR A 11 -1.21 0.48 -7.71
CA TYR A 11 -0.18 0.54 -6.67
C TYR A 11 -0.83 0.32 -5.33
N LEU A 12 -0.23 -0.56 -4.54
CA LEU A 12 -0.73 -0.91 -3.21
C LEU A 12 0.28 -0.51 -2.15
N GLY A 13 -0.20 -0.08 -1.00
CA GLY A 13 0.61 0.12 0.19
C GLY A 13 0.40 -1.02 1.16
N LEU A 14 1.47 -1.51 1.77
CA LEU A 14 1.45 -2.56 2.78
C LEU A 14 2.07 -2.01 4.07
N GLY A 15 1.49 -2.38 5.20
CA GLY A 15 2.04 -2.01 6.50
C GLY A 15 1.71 -3.02 7.57
N SER A 16 2.60 -3.15 8.54
CA SER A 16 2.44 -4.02 9.70
C SER A 16 3.28 -3.50 10.85
N ASN A 17 2.78 -3.57 12.08
CA ASN A 17 3.58 -3.27 13.27
C ASN A 17 3.28 -4.22 14.43
N LEU A 18 2.69 -5.37 14.15
CA LEU A 18 2.36 -6.36 15.17
C LEU A 18 2.95 -7.72 14.78
N GLY A 19 3.68 -8.35 15.71
CA GLY A 19 4.33 -9.62 15.45
C GLY A 19 5.56 -9.47 14.56
N ASP A 20 5.84 -10.50 13.76
CA ASP A 20 6.94 -10.46 12.78
C ASP A 20 6.48 -9.75 11.53
N SER A 21 6.64 -8.42 11.49
CA SER A 21 6.12 -7.57 10.43
C SER A 21 6.72 -7.91 9.07
N ILE A 22 8.01 -8.21 9.01
CA ILE A 22 8.66 -8.55 7.74
C ILE A 22 8.08 -9.85 7.17
N ALA A 23 7.92 -10.87 8.01
CA ALA A 23 7.31 -12.14 7.58
C ALA A 23 5.85 -11.94 7.15
N THR A 24 5.13 -11.09 7.87
CA THR A 24 3.73 -10.77 7.51
C THR A 24 3.64 -10.11 6.14
N LEU A 25 4.50 -9.13 5.85
CA LEU A 25 4.49 -8.48 4.55
C LEU A 25 4.89 -9.45 3.42
N LYS A 26 5.85 -10.33 3.65
CA LYS A 26 6.21 -11.35 2.66
C LYS A 26 5.06 -12.31 2.40
N SER A 27 4.36 -12.73 3.46
CA SER A 27 3.18 -13.58 3.33
C SER A 27 2.06 -12.88 2.55
N ALA A 28 1.86 -11.58 2.79
CA ALA A 28 0.87 -10.80 2.05
C ALA A 28 1.21 -10.75 0.55
N CYS A 29 2.48 -10.59 0.20
CA CYS A 29 2.90 -10.60 -1.20
C CYS A 29 2.57 -11.93 -1.87
N LEU A 30 2.82 -13.05 -1.20
CA LEU A 30 2.49 -14.38 -1.73
C LEU A 30 0.98 -14.54 -1.88
N ALA A 31 0.19 -14.06 -0.91
CA ALA A 31 -1.25 -14.13 -0.99
C ALA A 31 -1.79 -13.30 -2.16
N LEU A 32 -1.23 -12.11 -2.40
CA LEU A 32 -1.62 -11.28 -3.53
C LEU A 32 -1.31 -11.96 -4.86
N ALA A 33 -0.13 -12.56 -4.97
CA ALA A 33 0.28 -13.26 -6.19
C ALA A 33 -0.63 -14.45 -6.51
N ALA A 34 -1.29 -15.02 -5.49
CA ALA A 34 -2.18 -16.17 -5.66
C ALA A 34 -3.61 -15.78 -6.03
N VAL A 35 -3.96 -14.49 -6.00
CA VAL A 35 -5.32 -14.04 -6.33
C VAL A 35 -5.50 -14.07 -7.85
N GLU A 36 -6.57 -14.72 -8.32
CA GLU A 36 -6.90 -14.69 -9.74
C GLU A 36 -7.18 -13.24 -10.17
N GLY A 37 -6.53 -12.81 -11.25
CA GLY A 37 -6.69 -11.46 -11.76
C GLY A 37 -5.66 -10.47 -11.21
N ILE A 38 -4.71 -10.90 -10.40
CA ILE A 38 -3.62 -10.06 -9.90
C ILE A 38 -2.28 -10.66 -10.33
N GLN A 39 -1.41 -9.82 -10.87
CA GLN A 39 -0.03 -10.17 -11.20
C GLN A 39 0.90 -9.19 -10.49
N LEU A 40 1.85 -9.67 -9.69
CA LEU A 40 2.84 -8.79 -9.09
C LEU A 40 3.84 -8.35 -10.15
N LEU A 41 4.04 -7.05 -10.29
CA LEU A 41 4.97 -6.48 -11.26
C LEU A 41 6.26 -6.00 -10.59
N ALA A 42 6.15 -5.41 -9.41
CA ALA A 42 7.31 -4.93 -8.66
C ALA A 42 6.97 -4.82 -7.18
N VAL A 43 7.95 -5.05 -6.33
CA VAL A 43 7.83 -4.89 -4.88
C VAL A 43 8.98 -4.01 -4.41
N SER A 44 8.69 -2.98 -3.62
CA SER A 44 9.71 -2.11 -3.07
C SER A 44 10.52 -2.82 -1.98
N ALA A 45 11.63 -2.21 -1.57
CA ALA A 45 12.26 -2.58 -0.32
C ALA A 45 11.30 -2.29 0.84
N PHE A 46 11.56 -2.88 1.99
CA PHE A 46 10.79 -2.62 3.20
C PHE A 46 11.40 -1.44 3.95
N TYR A 47 10.53 -0.63 4.56
CA TYR A 47 10.94 0.56 5.31
C TYR A 47 10.38 0.50 6.71
N ARG A 48 11.19 0.93 7.68
CA ARG A 48 10.75 1.04 9.06
C ARG A 48 10.41 2.50 9.36
N SER A 49 9.28 2.73 10.03
CA SER A 49 8.86 4.05 10.44
C SER A 49 8.27 4.02 11.84
N ARG A 50 8.32 5.17 12.53
CA ARG A 50 7.74 5.28 13.87
C ARG A 50 6.21 5.30 13.78
N PRO A 51 5.50 4.74 14.79
CA PRO A 51 4.06 4.76 14.77
C PRO A 51 3.51 6.17 14.89
N VAL A 52 2.35 6.39 14.26
CA VAL A 52 1.53 7.59 14.45
C VAL A 52 0.54 7.26 15.57
N GLY A 53 0.45 8.14 16.59
CA GLY A 53 -0.39 7.90 17.75
C GLY A 53 0.43 7.46 18.97
N PRO A 54 -0.04 6.45 19.75
CA PRO A 54 0.68 6.04 20.95
C PRO A 54 2.11 5.63 20.65
N GLN A 55 3.07 6.16 21.42
CA GLN A 55 4.50 5.94 21.17
C GLN A 55 5.02 4.63 21.75
N ASP A 56 4.18 3.88 22.48
CA ASP A 56 4.54 2.60 23.03
C ASP A 56 4.27 1.43 22.09
N GLN A 57 3.85 1.72 20.86
CA GLN A 57 3.66 0.70 19.83
C GLN A 57 4.97 0.38 19.14
N PRO A 58 5.14 -0.86 18.61
CA PRO A 58 6.26 -1.17 17.74
C PRO A 58 6.26 -0.29 16.49
N ASP A 59 7.45 -0.11 15.91
CA ASP A 59 7.57 0.60 14.64
C ASP A 59 6.82 -0.13 13.55
N TYR A 60 6.31 0.63 12.57
CA TYR A 60 5.72 0.06 11.36
C TYR A 60 6.80 -0.38 10.38
N VAL A 61 6.51 -1.47 9.67
CA VAL A 61 7.25 -1.85 8.48
C VAL A 61 6.30 -1.65 7.30
N ASN A 62 6.73 -0.91 6.30
CA ASN A 62 5.92 -0.53 5.15
C ASN A 62 6.62 -0.89 3.85
N ALA A 63 5.82 -1.15 2.83
CA ALA A 63 6.31 -1.39 1.47
C ALA A 63 5.24 -0.94 0.47
N ALA A 64 5.63 -0.85 -0.79
CA ALA A 64 4.69 -0.60 -1.88
C ALA A 64 4.83 -1.69 -2.93
N ILE A 65 3.73 -2.01 -3.60
CA ILE A 65 3.69 -3.01 -4.66
C ILE A 65 3.02 -2.40 -5.89
N ARG A 66 3.60 -2.68 -7.06
CA ARG A 66 2.94 -2.42 -8.34
C ARG A 66 2.37 -3.73 -8.86
N ILE A 67 1.12 -3.71 -9.23
CA ILE A 67 0.43 -4.90 -9.76
C ILE A 67 -0.21 -4.59 -11.10
N GLY A 68 -0.37 -5.65 -11.90
CA GLY A 68 -1.32 -5.64 -13.02
C GLY A 68 -2.57 -6.37 -12.53
N THR A 69 -3.75 -5.81 -12.81
CA THR A 69 -4.97 -6.43 -12.33
C THR A 69 -6.10 -6.32 -13.34
N LYS A 70 -6.88 -7.40 -13.44
CA LYS A 70 -8.15 -7.42 -14.18
C LYS A 70 -9.35 -7.26 -13.26
N LEU A 71 -9.12 -7.05 -11.95
CA LEU A 71 -10.17 -6.77 -11.01
C LEU A 71 -10.56 -5.30 -11.09
N SER A 72 -11.86 -4.99 -10.90
CA SER A 72 -12.27 -3.61 -10.69
C SER A 72 -11.69 -3.09 -9.37
N ALA A 73 -11.70 -1.78 -9.17
CA ALA A 73 -11.19 -1.21 -7.92
C ALA A 73 -11.95 -1.75 -6.71
N GLU A 74 -13.26 -1.90 -6.80
CA GLU A 74 -14.08 -2.48 -5.73
C GLU A 74 -13.74 -3.94 -5.47
N ALA A 75 -13.60 -4.75 -6.52
CA ALA A 75 -13.24 -6.16 -6.38
C ALA A 75 -11.83 -6.31 -5.81
N LEU A 76 -10.91 -5.44 -6.21
CA LEU A 76 -9.56 -5.41 -5.66
C LEU A 76 -9.61 -5.12 -4.15
N LEU A 77 -10.39 -4.12 -3.73
CA LEU A 77 -10.56 -3.81 -2.32
C LEU A 77 -11.07 -5.01 -1.53
N ASP A 78 -12.06 -5.72 -2.08
CA ASP A 78 -12.59 -6.92 -1.43
C ASP A 78 -11.52 -8.00 -1.27
N ALA A 79 -10.69 -8.20 -2.28
CA ALA A 79 -9.58 -9.16 -2.23
C ALA A 79 -8.57 -8.77 -1.14
N LEU A 80 -8.25 -7.46 -1.02
CA LEU A 80 -7.33 -6.99 0.00
C LEU A 80 -7.89 -7.21 1.41
N HIS A 81 -9.19 -6.99 1.61
CA HIS A 81 -9.83 -7.24 2.90
C HIS A 81 -9.78 -8.71 3.29
N ILE A 82 -9.96 -9.61 2.34
CA ILE A 82 -9.85 -11.05 2.60
C ILE A 82 -8.44 -11.39 3.08
N ILE A 83 -7.42 -10.84 2.43
CA ILE A 83 -6.02 -11.08 2.82
C ILE A 83 -5.73 -10.51 4.20
N GLU A 84 -6.21 -9.31 4.50
CA GLU A 84 -6.07 -8.73 5.84
C GLU A 84 -6.68 -9.63 6.90
N ASN A 85 -7.88 -10.15 6.63
CA ASN A 85 -8.58 -11.02 7.58
C ASN A 85 -7.83 -12.33 7.77
N GLN A 86 -7.23 -12.89 6.73
CA GLN A 86 -6.42 -14.10 6.82
C GLN A 86 -5.19 -13.89 7.70
N HIS A 87 -4.74 -12.65 7.85
CA HIS A 87 -3.58 -12.30 8.67
C HIS A 87 -4.00 -11.77 10.05
N GLY A 88 -5.23 -12.01 10.45
CA GLY A 88 -5.70 -11.71 11.80
C GLY A 88 -5.97 -10.25 12.09
N ARG A 89 -6.28 -9.43 11.07
CA ARG A 89 -6.58 -8.02 11.31
C ARG A 89 -7.82 -7.87 12.20
N VAL A 90 -7.68 -7.08 13.26
CA VAL A 90 -8.77 -6.73 14.18
C VAL A 90 -9.02 -5.23 14.07
N ARG A 91 -10.25 -4.83 13.72
CA ARG A 91 -10.61 -3.43 13.45
C ARG A 91 -11.28 -2.76 14.64
N THR A 92 -10.86 -3.12 15.86
CA THR A 92 -11.50 -2.60 17.07
C THR A 92 -10.79 -1.39 17.65
N GLN A 93 -9.58 -1.08 17.20
CA GLN A 93 -8.77 -0.02 17.79
C GLN A 93 -8.25 0.91 16.71
N HIS A 94 -8.69 2.18 16.76
CA HIS A 94 -8.16 3.22 15.90
C HIS A 94 -6.77 3.62 16.40
N TRP A 95 -5.81 3.78 15.49
CA TRP A 95 -4.41 4.09 15.82
C TRP A 95 -3.71 2.98 16.63
N GLY A 96 -4.34 1.83 16.81
CA GLY A 96 -3.73 0.70 17.49
C GLY A 96 -2.83 -0.12 16.58
N PRO A 97 -2.16 -1.14 17.13
CA PRO A 97 -1.32 -2.04 16.35
C PRO A 97 -2.10 -2.76 15.27
N ARG A 98 -1.47 -3.00 14.12
CA ARG A 98 -2.07 -3.68 12.97
C ARG A 98 -1.21 -4.85 12.55
N THR A 99 -1.81 -6.03 12.44
CA THR A 99 -1.11 -7.19 11.89
C THR A 99 -0.78 -6.94 10.43
N LEU A 100 -1.76 -6.46 9.65
CA LEU A 100 -1.57 -6.18 8.24
C LEU A 100 -2.56 -5.12 7.77
N ASP A 101 -2.05 -4.08 7.14
CA ASP A 101 -2.83 -3.09 6.42
C ASP A 101 -2.49 -3.17 4.93
N LEU A 102 -3.52 -3.24 4.10
CA LEU A 102 -3.39 -3.18 2.65
C LEU A 102 -4.26 -2.05 2.12
N ASP A 103 -3.65 -1.12 1.40
CA ASP A 103 -4.34 0.04 0.84
C ASP A 103 -4.15 0.10 -0.66
N ILE A 104 -5.20 0.53 -1.38
CA ILE A 104 -5.05 0.89 -2.79
C ILE A 104 -4.58 2.34 -2.84
N LEU A 105 -3.36 2.55 -3.33
CA LEU A 105 -2.79 3.89 -3.46
C LEU A 105 -3.25 4.55 -4.75
N LEU A 106 -3.10 3.83 -5.85
CA LEU A 106 -3.48 4.26 -7.19
C LEU A 106 -4.11 3.09 -7.93
N TYR A 107 -5.08 3.38 -8.78
CA TYR A 107 -5.71 2.41 -9.67
C TYR A 107 -5.81 3.03 -11.05
N ASP A 108 -4.90 2.60 -11.97
CA ASP A 108 -4.77 3.21 -13.28
C ASP A 108 -4.56 4.72 -13.11
N ASP A 109 -5.16 5.54 -13.95
CA ASP A 109 -5.14 7.01 -13.80
C ASP A 109 -6.47 7.54 -13.26
N GLN A 110 -7.26 6.68 -12.60
CA GLN A 110 -8.61 7.01 -12.17
C GLN A 110 -8.63 7.81 -10.87
N GLN A 111 -9.63 8.66 -10.75
CA GLN A 111 -9.97 9.33 -9.50
C GLN A 111 -11.32 8.79 -9.04
N ILE A 112 -11.34 8.14 -7.88
CA ILE A 112 -12.53 7.48 -7.35
C ILE A 112 -12.81 8.04 -5.95
N GLN A 113 -14.04 8.49 -5.72
CA GLN A 113 -14.46 8.95 -4.40
C GLN A 113 -15.84 8.35 -4.10
N THR A 114 -15.83 7.30 -3.30
CA THR A 114 -17.04 6.66 -2.80
C THR A 114 -16.93 6.49 -1.29
N GLN A 115 -17.96 5.96 -0.65
CA GLN A 115 -17.90 5.63 0.77
C GLN A 115 -16.81 4.62 1.08
N ARG A 116 -16.58 3.67 0.18
CA ARG A 116 -15.62 2.59 0.39
C ARG A 116 -14.22 2.92 -0.10
N LEU A 117 -14.09 3.78 -1.12
CA LEU A 117 -12.83 3.97 -1.83
C LEU A 117 -12.54 5.44 -2.07
N ARG A 118 -11.30 5.82 -1.80
CA ARG A 118 -10.75 7.11 -2.23
C ARG A 118 -9.43 6.86 -2.93
N ILE A 119 -9.40 7.08 -4.24
CA ILE A 119 -8.22 6.88 -5.09
C ILE A 119 -7.99 8.14 -5.91
N PRO A 120 -6.81 8.72 -5.90
CA PRO A 120 -5.63 8.32 -5.12
C PRO A 120 -5.88 8.40 -3.62
N HIS A 121 -5.14 7.57 -2.87
CA HIS A 121 -5.28 7.56 -1.42
C HIS A 121 -5.00 8.96 -0.87
N PRO A 122 -5.88 9.52 -0.03
CA PRO A 122 -5.79 10.92 0.38
C PRO A 122 -4.55 11.26 1.20
N GLU A 123 -3.92 10.27 1.81
CA GLU A 123 -2.74 10.51 2.65
C GLU A 123 -1.41 10.42 1.89
N ILE A 124 -1.44 10.13 0.59
CA ILE A 124 -0.20 9.99 -0.20
C ILE A 124 0.74 11.18 -0.02
N PRO A 125 0.26 12.45 -0.13
CA PRO A 125 1.19 13.58 -0.08
C PRO A 125 1.84 13.79 1.28
N PHE A 126 1.31 13.18 2.33
CA PHE A 126 1.72 13.46 3.71
C PHE A 126 2.53 12.34 4.36
N ARG A 127 2.75 11.22 3.66
CA ARG A 127 3.38 10.04 4.26
C ARG A 127 4.62 9.59 3.50
N GLY A 128 5.79 9.85 4.07
CA GLY A 128 7.06 9.39 3.49
C GLY A 128 7.12 7.88 3.37
N PHE A 129 6.50 7.14 4.32
CA PHE A 129 6.47 5.68 4.28
C PHE A 129 5.60 5.12 3.15
N VAL A 130 4.89 5.99 2.41
CA VAL A 130 4.21 5.67 1.17
C VAL A 130 5.03 6.15 -0.03
N LEU A 131 5.47 7.41 0.00
CA LEU A 131 6.14 8.04 -1.14
C LEU A 131 7.49 7.41 -1.48
N TYR A 132 8.31 7.12 -0.47
CA TYR A 132 9.65 6.58 -0.71
C TYR A 132 9.62 5.13 -1.24
N PRO A 133 8.81 4.22 -0.69
CA PRO A 133 8.64 2.92 -1.33
C PRO A 133 8.05 3.02 -2.74
N LEU A 134 7.08 3.91 -2.95
CA LEU A 134 6.44 4.09 -4.24
C LEU A 134 7.45 4.51 -5.31
N GLN A 135 8.40 5.37 -4.95
CA GLN A 135 9.44 5.83 -5.87
C GLN A 135 10.24 4.68 -6.47
N GLU A 136 10.45 3.60 -5.71
CA GLU A 136 11.26 2.47 -6.16
C GLU A 136 10.60 1.65 -7.27
N ILE A 137 9.27 1.68 -7.35
CA ILE A 137 8.52 0.79 -8.21
C ILE A 137 7.71 1.52 -9.27
N ALA A 138 7.73 2.85 -9.28
CA ALA A 138 6.96 3.67 -10.20
C ALA A 138 7.87 4.32 -11.24
N PRO A 139 7.34 4.66 -12.43
CA PRO A 139 8.10 5.47 -13.38
C PRO A 139 8.52 6.81 -12.78
N ALA A 140 9.69 7.31 -13.19
CA ALA A 140 10.22 8.56 -12.65
C ALA A 140 9.29 9.76 -12.90
N ASP A 141 8.50 9.69 -13.94
CA ASP A 141 7.58 10.77 -14.34
C ASP A 141 6.15 10.51 -13.90
N LEU A 142 5.92 9.58 -12.96
CA LEU A 142 4.56 9.27 -12.52
C LEU A 142 3.88 10.53 -12.00
N HIS A 143 2.72 10.82 -12.57
CA HIS A 143 1.82 11.87 -12.08
C HIS A 143 0.67 11.24 -11.32
N ILE A 144 0.42 11.72 -10.11
CA ILE A 144 -0.67 11.19 -9.29
C ILE A 144 -1.93 11.99 -9.61
N PRO A 145 -2.98 11.35 -10.15
CA PRO A 145 -4.18 12.06 -10.60
C PRO A 145 -4.76 12.97 -9.52
N GLY A 146 -5.05 14.22 -9.89
CA GLY A 146 -5.60 15.19 -8.95
C GLY A 146 -4.63 15.76 -7.96
N LEU A 147 -3.37 15.33 -7.98
CA LEU A 147 -2.32 15.80 -7.09
C LEU A 147 -1.17 16.35 -7.93
N ASP A 148 0.04 15.94 -7.63
CA ASP A 148 1.24 16.42 -8.31
C ASP A 148 2.05 15.23 -8.80
N SER A 149 3.17 15.50 -9.48
CA SER A 149 4.09 14.42 -9.82
C SER A 149 4.68 13.82 -8.54
N LEU A 150 5.00 12.53 -8.61
CA LEU A 150 5.66 11.85 -7.49
C LEU A 150 6.96 12.56 -7.11
N ARG A 151 7.72 13.04 -8.10
CA ARG A 151 8.96 13.77 -7.86
C ARG A 151 8.74 15.02 -7.01
N ASN A 152 7.70 15.79 -7.32
CA ASN A 152 7.40 17.02 -6.57
C ASN A 152 6.91 16.71 -5.16
N LEU A 153 6.11 15.67 -5.00
CA LEU A 153 5.64 15.25 -3.68
C LEU A 153 6.81 14.78 -2.81
N LEU A 154 7.75 14.04 -3.37
CA LEU A 154 8.95 13.60 -2.66
C LEU A 154 9.80 14.77 -2.23
N ALA A 155 9.97 15.78 -3.10
CA ALA A 155 10.79 16.95 -2.80
C ALA A 155 10.26 17.74 -1.60
N SER A 156 8.95 17.64 -1.33
CA SER A 156 8.30 18.35 -0.22
C SER A 156 8.09 17.46 1.01
N CYS A 157 8.51 16.20 0.96
CA CYS A 157 8.25 15.24 2.03
C CYS A 157 9.52 14.92 2.81
N PRO A 158 9.55 15.19 4.14
CA PRO A 158 10.71 14.84 4.95
C PRO A 158 10.89 13.32 5.03
N GLN A 159 12.15 12.89 5.05
CA GLN A 159 12.50 11.48 5.22
C GLN A 159 12.74 11.12 6.69
N ASP A 160 12.47 12.02 7.59
CA ASP A 160 12.76 11.85 9.02
C ASP A 160 12.06 10.63 9.60
N GLY A 161 12.82 9.82 10.33
CA GLY A 161 12.27 8.64 11.01
C GLY A 161 11.99 7.46 10.10
N LEU A 162 12.35 7.54 8.82
CA LEU A 162 12.14 6.45 7.86
C LEU A 162 13.48 5.79 7.54
N GLU A 163 13.54 4.47 7.72
CA GLU A 163 14.75 3.69 7.51
C GLU A 163 14.49 2.54 6.55
N LYS A 164 15.31 2.43 5.51
CA LYS A 164 15.24 1.32 4.58
C LYS A 164 15.87 0.07 5.21
N ILE A 165 15.12 -1.04 5.16
CA ILE A 165 15.56 -2.30 5.73
C ILE A 165 16.20 -3.15 4.64
N ASP A 166 17.39 -3.66 4.91
CA ASP A 166 17.99 -4.69 4.07
C ASP A 166 17.36 -6.03 4.41
N SER A 167 16.72 -6.64 3.43
CA SER A 167 16.01 -7.92 3.64
C SER A 167 16.62 -9.03 2.79
#